data_3273b497515065864fc68815d5f83342
#
_entry.id   3273b497515065864fc68815d5f83342
#
_cell.length_a   1.000
_cell.length_b   1.000
_cell.length_c   1.000
_cell.angle_alpha   90.00
_cell.angle_beta   90.00
_cell.angle_gamma   90.00
#
_symmetry.space_group_name_H-M   'P 1'
#
loop_
_entity.id
_entity.type
_entity.pdbx_description
1 polymer ?
#
loop_
_entity_poly.entity_id
_entity_poly.type
_entity_poly.pdbx_seq_one_letter_code
_entity_poly.pdbx_strand_id
1 'polypeptide(L)'
;MSERRERIPELDGLRVLMIFIVSWYHIWQQSWLRPMLGSYSLDYLVRSGYVWVDGTVLLSSFLLFLPYAQAMRDGAPPPDTRSFYFRRARRILPGYYFIILAVFFGIALPWKLYSSAPYMVKDLATHLTFTFPFFYDTYIATPLGAASWTLAIEVQAYALFPLVARGVMKRPAAVLCLLFAVCFGFRAWCVWGLTEYSMVVNQLLNFLDVYAVGMLAAMAFVRLRAHAGKASAGSLRKRLLPQALATVLFLLVFWALLRMLRFQATSKDYVEIQRRQMIFRPVFALCFTGLVLTAPFALLPLRKLLGNPVTRFLGGISMNYYLIHQTIIVHMKRLHLPPSVSDEPHMAGEQPWQTHYTLLAFGLSLLLAILVTYAVEKPAARLLDRWAKKRRPPAAAVPSGPVFPGPEEAPRP
;
A
#
# COMPACT_ATOMS: atom_id res chain seq x y z
N MET A 1 0.29 -23.05 17.32
CA MET A 1 0.64 -23.24 15.90
C MET A 1 0.57 -21.88 15.22
N SER A 2 1.65 -21.41 14.59
CA SER A 2 1.65 -20.17 13.79
C SER A 2 0.85 -20.47 12.53
N GLU A 3 -0.38 -19.95 12.43
CA GLU A 3 -1.11 -19.95 11.16
C GLU A 3 -0.23 -19.27 10.10
N ARG A 4 0.35 -20.05 9.20
CA ARG A 4 0.97 -19.52 7.98
C ARG A 4 -0.14 -18.82 7.22
N ARG A 5 -0.20 -17.49 7.29
CA ARG A 5 -1.07 -16.71 6.42
C ARG A 5 -0.83 -17.15 4.99
N GLU A 6 -1.86 -17.68 4.38
CA GLU A 6 -1.80 -18.07 2.98
C GLU A 6 -1.53 -16.82 2.13
N ARG A 7 -0.38 -16.82 1.48
CA ARG A 7 0.04 -15.72 0.60
C ARG A 7 -0.70 -15.83 -0.72
N ILE A 8 -1.16 -14.71 -1.25
CA ILE A 8 -1.77 -14.60 -2.56
C ILE A 8 -0.71 -13.96 -3.47
N PRO A 9 0.06 -14.76 -4.24
CA PRO A 9 1.25 -14.27 -4.94
C PRO A 9 0.93 -13.18 -5.98
N GLU A 10 -0.23 -13.25 -6.62
CA GLU A 10 -0.68 -12.31 -7.64
C GLU A 10 -0.81 -10.88 -7.12
N LEU A 11 -1.14 -10.74 -5.83
CA LEU A 11 -1.25 -9.43 -5.18
C LEU A 11 0.11 -8.78 -4.90
N ASP A 12 1.20 -9.56 -4.88
CA ASP A 12 2.55 -9.00 -4.82
C ASP A 12 2.86 -8.23 -6.11
N GLY A 13 2.51 -8.78 -7.28
CA GLY A 13 2.68 -8.11 -8.57
C GLY A 13 1.83 -6.85 -8.71
N LEU A 14 0.57 -6.89 -8.27
CA LEU A 14 -0.27 -5.68 -8.26
C LEU A 14 0.32 -4.59 -7.36
N ARG A 15 0.81 -4.95 -6.16
CA ARG A 15 1.48 -4.01 -5.26
C ARG A 15 2.71 -3.39 -5.91
N VAL A 16 3.56 -4.21 -6.53
CA VAL A 16 4.75 -3.74 -7.23
C VAL A 16 4.36 -2.75 -8.33
N LEU A 17 3.39 -3.11 -9.17
CA LEU A 17 2.90 -2.24 -10.25
C LEU A 17 2.44 -0.88 -9.71
N MET A 18 1.59 -0.89 -8.67
CA MET A 18 1.07 0.33 -8.05
C MET A 18 2.19 1.23 -7.51
N ILE A 19 3.12 0.68 -6.74
CA ILE A 19 4.19 1.44 -6.10
C ILE A 19 5.17 1.99 -7.15
N PHE A 20 5.53 1.20 -8.16
CA PHE A 20 6.45 1.66 -9.19
C PHE A 20 5.84 2.76 -10.08
N ILE A 21 4.53 2.70 -10.37
CA ILE A 21 3.87 3.79 -11.13
C ILE A 21 3.77 5.06 -10.29
N VAL A 22 3.48 4.97 -8.99
CA VAL A 22 3.53 6.14 -8.08
C VAL A 22 4.92 6.75 -8.05
N SER A 23 5.95 5.91 -7.91
CA SER A 23 7.33 6.39 -7.95
C SER A 23 7.68 7.03 -9.30
N TRP A 24 7.23 6.45 -10.39
CA TRP A 24 7.44 7.02 -11.73
C TRP A 24 6.78 8.40 -11.88
N TYR A 25 5.59 8.60 -11.31
CA TYR A 25 4.97 9.92 -11.26
C TYR A 25 5.88 10.94 -10.55
N HIS A 26 6.44 10.61 -9.38
CA HIS A 26 7.34 11.53 -8.67
C HIS A 26 8.65 11.78 -9.42
N ILE A 27 9.22 10.75 -10.08
CA ILE A 27 10.40 10.90 -10.93
C ILE A 27 10.05 11.79 -12.14
N TRP A 28 8.88 11.58 -12.76
CA TRP A 28 8.41 12.39 -13.86
C TRP A 28 8.25 13.87 -13.47
N GLN A 29 7.76 14.16 -12.27
CA GLN A 29 7.66 15.54 -11.77
C GLN A 29 9.03 16.29 -11.75
N GLN A 30 10.13 15.56 -11.67
CA GLN A 30 11.48 16.13 -11.67
C GLN A 30 12.16 16.07 -13.05
N SER A 31 11.83 15.08 -13.88
CA SER A 31 12.50 14.85 -15.16
C SER A 31 11.73 15.36 -16.37
N TRP A 32 10.40 15.41 -16.27
CA TRP A 32 9.44 15.63 -17.38
C TRP A 32 9.65 14.69 -18.58
N LEU A 33 10.30 13.56 -18.37
CA LEU A 33 10.46 12.54 -19.41
C LEU A 33 9.09 12.02 -19.84
N ARG A 34 8.77 12.18 -21.12
CA ARG A 34 7.56 11.61 -21.72
C ARG A 34 7.84 10.19 -22.19
N PRO A 35 7.32 9.15 -21.52
CA PRO A 35 7.55 7.78 -21.96
C PRO A 35 6.77 7.50 -23.24
N MET A 36 7.47 6.89 -24.21
CA MET A 36 6.92 6.52 -25.51
C MET A 36 7.02 5.00 -25.72
N LEU A 37 6.01 4.39 -26.34
CA LEU A 37 6.06 3.02 -26.84
C LEU A 37 5.82 3.07 -28.35
N GLY A 38 6.89 3.11 -29.12
CA GLY A 38 6.84 3.46 -30.54
C GLY A 38 6.27 4.88 -30.70
N SER A 39 5.21 5.03 -31.49
CA SER A 39 4.48 6.30 -31.67
C SER A 39 3.47 6.60 -30.55
N TYR A 40 3.23 5.66 -29.63
CA TYR A 40 2.24 5.81 -28.56
C TYR A 40 2.83 6.51 -27.34
N SER A 41 2.22 7.65 -26.95
CA SER A 41 2.58 8.32 -25.69
C SER A 41 1.93 7.63 -24.48
N LEU A 42 2.77 7.28 -23.49
CA LEU A 42 2.37 6.77 -22.20
C LEU A 42 2.39 7.86 -21.12
N ASP A 43 2.49 9.13 -21.51
CA ASP A 43 2.56 10.30 -20.61
C ASP A 43 1.41 10.32 -19.60
N TYR A 44 0.20 9.93 -20.00
CA TYR A 44 -0.95 9.85 -19.11
C TYR A 44 -0.76 8.90 -17.92
N LEU A 45 0.03 7.83 -18.08
CA LEU A 45 0.31 6.87 -16.98
C LEU A 45 1.13 7.53 -15.88
N VAL A 46 2.19 8.25 -16.28
CA VAL A 46 3.08 8.90 -15.33
C VAL A 46 2.41 10.14 -14.74
N ARG A 47 1.74 10.97 -15.54
CA ARG A 47 1.03 12.18 -15.06
C ARG A 47 -0.09 11.89 -14.07
N SER A 48 -0.78 10.76 -14.22
CA SER A 48 -1.84 10.32 -13.31
C SER A 48 -1.36 9.23 -12.33
N GLY A 49 -0.05 9.06 -12.18
CA GLY A 49 0.52 8.01 -11.33
C GLY A 49 0.15 8.12 -9.86
N TYR A 50 -0.16 9.32 -9.36
CA TYR A 50 -0.63 9.55 -8.00
C TYR A 50 -1.95 8.81 -7.67
N VAL A 51 -2.80 8.53 -8.66
CA VAL A 51 -4.05 7.76 -8.49
C VAL A 51 -3.78 6.33 -7.99
N TRP A 52 -2.62 5.75 -8.31
CA TRP A 52 -2.30 4.39 -7.91
C TRP A 52 -2.09 4.23 -6.40
N VAL A 53 -1.93 5.34 -5.68
CA VAL A 53 -1.97 5.34 -4.20
C VAL A 53 -3.30 4.81 -3.70
N ASP A 54 -4.42 5.14 -4.33
CA ASP A 54 -5.76 4.65 -3.95
C ASP A 54 -5.80 3.10 -4.03
N GLY A 55 -5.13 2.52 -5.04
CA GLY A 55 -4.95 1.07 -5.17
C GLY A 55 -4.10 0.46 -4.05
N THR A 56 -3.02 1.12 -3.62
CA THR A 56 -2.19 0.63 -2.51
C THR A 56 -2.93 0.65 -1.18
N VAL A 57 -3.72 1.69 -0.91
CA VAL A 57 -4.58 1.82 0.28
C VAL A 57 -5.68 0.75 0.26
N LEU A 58 -6.33 0.54 -0.88
CA LEU A 58 -7.34 -0.51 -1.05
C LEU A 58 -6.74 -1.90 -0.78
N LEU A 59 -5.60 -2.21 -1.39
CA LEU A 59 -4.90 -3.48 -1.20
C LEU A 59 -4.47 -3.68 0.26
N SER A 60 -4.05 -2.61 0.93
CA SER A 60 -3.76 -2.63 2.38
C SER A 60 -5.01 -2.99 3.18
N SER A 61 -6.12 -2.29 2.97
CA SER A 61 -7.40 -2.58 3.63
C SER A 61 -7.87 -4.01 3.38
N PHE A 62 -7.84 -4.47 2.12
CA PHE A 62 -8.17 -5.85 1.75
C PHE A 62 -7.36 -6.88 2.54
N LEU A 63 -6.03 -6.76 2.54
CA LEU A 63 -5.13 -7.69 3.23
C LEU A 63 -5.24 -7.61 4.76
N LEU A 64 -5.58 -6.45 5.31
CA LEU A 64 -5.83 -6.27 6.73
C LEU A 64 -7.11 -6.95 7.17
N PHE A 65 -8.18 -6.81 6.37
CA PHE A 65 -9.49 -7.36 6.70
C PHE A 65 -9.65 -8.83 6.33
N LEU A 66 -8.80 -9.38 5.46
CA LEU A 66 -8.90 -10.77 4.99
C LEU A 66 -8.99 -11.80 6.14
N PRO A 67 -8.19 -11.73 7.23
CA PRO A 67 -8.34 -12.64 8.36
C PRO A 67 -9.68 -12.49 9.11
N TYR A 68 -10.22 -11.27 9.17
CA TYR A 68 -11.53 -11.02 9.77
C TYR A 68 -12.65 -11.57 8.88
N ALA A 69 -12.55 -11.40 7.56
CA ALA A 69 -13.50 -11.98 6.61
C ALA A 69 -13.48 -13.52 6.64
N GLN A 70 -12.31 -14.14 6.82
CA GLN A 70 -12.19 -15.59 7.05
C GLN A 70 -12.87 -15.99 8.36
N ALA A 71 -12.61 -15.28 9.46
CA ALA A 71 -13.24 -15.54 10.75
C ALA A 71 -14.77 -15.40 10.68
N MET A 72 -15.28 -14.40 9.95
CA MET A 72 -16.72 -14.23 9.71
C MET A 72 -17.33 -15.43 8.99
N ARG A 73 -16.65 -15.96 7.97
CA ARG A 73 -17.13 -17.13 7.23
C ARG A 73 -17.15 -18.39 8.10
N ASP A 74 -16.12 -18.56 8.92
CA ASP A 74 -15.86 -19.78 9.68
C ASP A 74 -16.54 -19.75 11.07
N GLY A 75 -17.24 -18.66 11.43
CA GLY A 75 -17.82 -18.46 12.76
C GLY A 75 -16.77 -18.35 13.87
N ALA A 76 -15.53 -18.03 13.52
CA ALA A 76 -14.42 -17.95 14.44
C ALA A 76 -14.31 -16.58 15.14
N PRO A 77 -13.64 -16.50 16.31
CA PRO A 77 -13.41 -15.22 16.97
C PRO A 77 -12.51 -14.30 16.13
N PRO A 78 -12.62 -12.96 16.33
CA PRO A 78 -11.79 -12.01 15.62
C PRO A 78 -10.31 -12.21 15.93
N PRO A 79 -9.41 -11.89 14.98
CA PRO A 79 -7.96 -11.91 15.20
C PRO A 79 -7.53 -11.10 16.42
N ASP A 80 -6.48 -11.58 17.12
CA ASP A 80 -5.97 -10.92 18.32
C ASP A 80 -5.38 -9.54 18.00
N THR A 81 -5.86 -8.53 18.73
CA THR A 81 -5.51 -7.11 18.57
C THR A 81 -4.04 -6.84 18.92
N ARG A 82 -3.51 -7.46 19.99
CA ARG A 82 -2.12 -7.26 20.40
C ARG A 82 -1.15 -7.78 19.33
N SER A 83 -1.43 -8.96 18.80
CA SER A 83 -0.67 -9.53 17.69
C SER A 83 -0.81 -8.70 16.41
N PHE A 84 -1.97 -8.08 16.17
CA PHE A 84 -2.16 -7.17 15.04
C PHE A 84 -1.20 -5.98 15.13
N TYR A 85 -1.23 -5.22 16.25
CA TYR A 85 -0.35 -4.06 16.42
C TYR A 85 1.12 -4.43 16.40
N PHE A 86 1.51 -5.50 17.06
CA PHE A 86 2.89 -5.96 17.07
C PHE A 86 3.41 -6.26 15.66
N ARG A 87 2.61 -6.97 14.84
CA ARG A 87 3.00 -7.27 13.45
C ARG A 87 3.14 -6.01 12.59
N ARG A 88 2.30 -4.98 12.80
CA ARG A 88 2.38 -3.73 12.06
C ARG A 88 3.59 -2.90 12.51
N ALA A 89 3.75 -2.70 13.81
CA ALA A 89 4.89 -1.98 14.37
C ALA A 89 6.23 -2.58 13.91
N ARG A 90 6.37 -3.90 14.03
CA ARG A 90 7.58 -4.62 13.60
C ARG A 90 7.91 -4.43 12.12
N ARG A 91 6.90 -4.33 11.26
CA ARG A 91 7.08 -4.16 9.82
C ARG A 91 7.41 -2.73 9.43
N ILE A 92 6.83 -1.74 10.12
CA ILE A 92 6.84 -0.35 9.68
C ILE A 92 7.92 0.45 10.40
N LEU A 93 7.92 0.40 11.75
CA LEU A 93 8.71 1.33 12.54
C LEU A 93 10.22 1.26 12.27
N PRO A 94 10.86 0.08 12.13
CA PRO A 94 12.31 0.04 11.96
C PRO A 94 12.79 0.72 10.68
N GLY A 95 12.15 0.43 9.54
CA GLY A 95 12.49 1.04 8.25
C GLY A 95 12.17 2.53 8.22
N TYR A 96 10.97 2.89 8.67
CA TYR A 96 10.52 4.28 8.68
C TYR A 96 11.38 5.18 9.56
N TYR A 97 11.59 4.83 10.83
CA TYR A 97 12.39 5.66 11.73
C TYR A 97 13.84 5.75 11.28
N PHE A 98 14.40 4.65 10.77
CA PHE A 98 15.75 4.70 10.21
C PHE A 98 15.84 5.72 9.06
N ILE A 99 14.90 5.69 8.11
CA ILE A 99 14.89 6.60 6.96
C ILE A 99 14.71 8.06 7.42
N ILE A 100 13.73 8.34 8.28
CA ILE A 100 13.49 9.69 8.78
C ILE A 100 14.72 10.24 9.52
N LEU A 101 15.32 9.45 10.42
CA LEU A 101 16.49 9.87 11.15
C LEU A 101 17.74 9.99 10.25
N ALA A 102 17.90 9.11 9.27
CA ALA A 102 18.99 9.19 8.30
C ALA A 102 18.89 10.46 7.43
N VAL A 103 17.67 10.81 6.99
CA VAL A 103 17.44 12.07 6.25
C VAL A 103 17.64 13.28 7.17
N PHE A 104 17.13 13.23 8.39
CA PHE A 104 17.27 14.31 9.36
C PHE A 104 18.76 14.61 9.67
N PHE A 105 19.52 13.60 10.13
CA PHE A 105 20.91 13.78 10.52
C PHE A 105 21.89 13.82 9.34
N GLY A 106 21.60 13.11 8.25
CA GLY A 106 22.51 13.01 7.09
C GLY A 106 22.32 14.12 6.05
N ILE A 107 21.14 14.73 6.01
CA ILE A 107 20.76 15.71 4.97
C ILE A 107 20.24 16.99 5.59
N ALA A 108 19.14 16.95 6.33
CA ALA A 108 18.41 18.14 6.73
C ALA A 108 19.24 19.05 7.66
N LEU A 109 19.96 18.47 8.64
CA LEU A 109 20.83 19.22 9.54
C LEU A 109 22.12 19.72 8.84
N PRO A 110 22.92 18.87 8.16
CA PRO A 110 24.17 19.35 7.52
C PRO A 110 23.92 20.44 6.48
N TRP A 111 22.80 20.35 5.76
CA TRP A 111 22.48 21.29 4.70
C TRP A 111 21.64 22.48 5.18
N LYS A 112 21.41 22.58 6.51
CA LYS A 112 20.70 23.69 7.17
C LYS A 112 19.33 23.96 6.53
N LEU A 113 18.55 22.90 6.30
CA LEU A 113 17.27 22.99 5.58
C LEU A 113 16.13 23.57 6.42
N TYR A 114 16.33 23.78 7.71
CA TYR A 114 15.35 24.38 8.62
C TYR A 114 15.61 25.86 8.82
N SER A 115 14.56 26.67 8.76
CA SER A 115 14.62 28.12 9.00
C SER A 115 14.72 28.48 10.48
N SER A 116 14.32 27.59 11.39
CA SER A 116 14.37 27.82 12.83
C SER A 116 14.43 26.52 13.63
N ALA A 117 14.97 26.57 14.85
CA ALA A 117 15.00 25.43 15.76
C ALA A 117 13.58 24.93 16.17
N PRO A 118 12.60 25.80 16.46
CA PRO A 118 11.23 25.36 16.74
C PRO A 118 10.61 24.58 15.57
N TYR A 119 10.80 25.03 14.33
CA TYR A 119 10.33 24.31 13.13
C TYR A 119 10.98 22.93 13.02
N MET A 120 12.30 22.87 13.19
CA MET A 120 13.06 21.61 13.17
C MET A 120 12.53 20.59 14.18
N VAL A 121 12.32 21.02 15.44
CA VAL A 121 11.80 20.13 16.51
C VAL A 121 10.37 19.70 16.19
N LYS A 122 9.52 20.62 15.74
CA LYS A 122 8.14 20.32 15.36
C LYS A 122 8.10 19.29 14.21
N ASP A 123 8.92 19.50 13.16
CA ASP A 123 8.94 18.62 11.99
C ASP A 123 9.37 17.20 12.37
N LEU A 124 10.47 17.06 13.13
CA LEU A 124 10.92 15.76 13.60
C LEU A 124 9.88 15.09 14.51
N ALA A 125 9.33 15.81 15.49
CA ALA A 125 8.36 15.27 16.44
C ALA A 125 7.08 14.79 15.74
N THR A 126 6.56 15.56 14.78
CA THR A 126 5.36 15.18 14.04
C THR A 126 5.58 14.00 13.10
N HIS A 127 6.77 13.85 12.51
CA HIS A 127 7.14 12.67 11.73
C HIS A 127 7.27 11.43 12.63
N LEU A 128 7.91 11.53 13.80
CA LEU A 128 8.04 10.41 14.73
C LEU A 128 6.68 9.95 15.29
N THR A 129 5.69 10.83 15.36
CA THR A 129 4.33 10.55 15.82
C THR A 129 3.32 10.30 14.71
N PHE A 130 3.72 10.38 13.43
CA PHE A 130 2.84 10.26 12.24
C PHE A 130 1.72 11.31 12.18
N THR A 131 1.92 12.46 12.83
CA THR A 131 0.95 13.57 12.86
C THR A 131 1.28 14.71 11.90
N PHE A 132 2.41 14.62 11.20
CA PHE A 132 2.89 15.65 10.27
C PHE A 132 1.88 16.03 9.17
N PRO A 133 0.96 15.16 8.68
CA PRO A 133 0.00 15.57 7.65
C PRO A 133 -1.06 16.56 8.13
N PHE A 134 -1.13 16.83 9.43
CA PHE A 134 -2.08 17.80 9.99
C PHE A 134 -1.58 19.25 9.96
N PHE A 135 -0.30 19.50 9.64
CA PHE A 135 0.30 20.82 9.66
C PHE A 135 0.97 21.11 8.32
N TYR A 136 0.72 22.30 7.78
CA TYR A 136 1.23 22.70 6.46
C TYR A 136 2.77 22.65 6.37
N ASP A 137 3.44 23.22 7.36
CA ASP A 137 4.90 23.31 7.41
C ASP A 137 5.59 21.94 7.49
N THR A 138 5.00 20.97 8.23
CA THR A 138 5.57 19.64 8.39
C THR A 138 5.06 18.62 7.35
N TYR A 139 4.09 19.00 6.52
CA TYR A 139 3.57 18.14 5.45
C TYR A 139 4.04 18.61 4.06
N ILE A 140 3.79 19.87 3.71
CA ILE A 140 4.08 20.39 2.37
C ILE A 140 5.52 20.89 2.25
N ALA A 141 6.04 21.57 3.28
CA ALA A 141 7.35 22.21 3.26
C ALA A 141 8.46 21.40 3.95
N THR A 142 8.16 20.17 4.41
CA THR A 142 9.13 19.35 5.14
C THR A 142 10.34 18.93 4.30
N PRO A 143 11.56 18.98 4.83
CA PRO A 143 12.74 18.37 4.22
C PRO A 143 12.83 16.85 4.44
N LEU A 144 11.95 16.24 5.28
CA LEU A 144 12.02 14.83 5.65
C LEU A 144 11.34 13.86 4.67
N GLY A 145 10.74 14.39 3.60
CA GLY A 145 10.16 13.58 2.53
C GLY A 145 8.64 13.52 2.57
N ALA A 146 8.02 14.34 1.73
CA ALA A 146 6.57 14.49 1.66
C ALA A 146 5.82 13.21 1.24
N ALA A 147 6.41 12.28 0.47
CA ALA A 147 5.75 11.04 0.07
C ALA A 147 5.40 10.10 1.25
N SER A 148 5.99 10.32 2.42
CA SER A 148 5.70 9.52 3.62
C SER A 148 4.27 9.68 4.17
N TRP A 149 3.48 10.65 3.65
CA TRP A 149 2.11 10.90 4.09
C TRP A 149 1.18 9.67 3.97
N THR A 150 1.38 8.85 2.95
CA THR A 150 0.58 7.62 2.80
C THR A 150 0.79 6.65 3.96
N LEU A 151 2.03 6.55 4.45
CA LEU A 151 2.32 5.74 5.62
C LEU A 151 1.70 6.33 6.89
N ALA A 152 1.67 7.67 7.03
CA ALA A 152 1.02 8.32 8.17
C ALA A 152 -0.48 8.00 8.19
N ILE A 153 -1.20 8.11 7.08
CA ILE A 153 -2.62 7.72 7.04
C ILE A 153 -2.83 6.21 7.25
N GLU A 154 -1.91 5.36 6.77
CA GLU A 154 -1.96 3.93 7.08
C GLU A 154 -1.80 3.67 8.58
N VAL A 155 -0.86 4.33 9.27
CA VAL A 155 -0.67 4.19 10.71
C VAL A 155 -1.89 4.70 11.48
N GLN A 156 -2.47 5.84 11.08
CA GLN A 156 -3.73 6.35 11.63
C GLN A 156 -4.88 5.34 11.45
N ALA A 157 -4.99 4.76 10.23
CA ALA A 157 -5.97 3.72 9.97
C ALA A 157 -5.73 2.48 10.85
N TYR A 158 -4.47 2.03 11.01
CA TYR A 158 -4.15 0.87 11.85
C TYR A 158 -4.53 1.09 13.32
N ALA A 159 -4.41 2.31 13.84
CA ALA A 159 -4.83 2.62 15.21
C ALA A 159 -6.31 2.30 15.43
N LEU A 160 -7.16 2.56 14.44
CA LEU A 160 -8.61 2.34 14.51
C LEU A 160 -9.03 0.96 13.96
N PHE A 161 -8.19 0.30 13.19
CA PHE A 161 -8.57 -0.85 12.37
C PHE A 161 -9.18 -2.02 13.15
N PRO A 162 -8.63 -2.49 14.29
CA PRO A 162 -9.24 -3.60 15.04
C PRO A 162 -10.63 -3.28 15.57
N LEU A 163 -10.89 -2.03 15.93
CA LEU A 163 -12.21 -1.56 16.37
C LEU A 163 -13.21 -1.59 15.22
N VAL A 164 -12.85 -0.96 14.09
CA VAL A 164 -13.68 -0.91 12.88
C VAL A 164 -13.94 -2.32 12.34
N ALA A 165 -12.90 -3.16 12.25
CA ALA A 165 -13.03 -4.52 11.74
C ALA A 165 -13.96 -5.39 12.62
N ARG A 166 -13.89 -5.28 13.94
CA ARG A 166 -14.83 -5.95 14.87
C ARG A 166 -16.25 -5.39 14.72
N GLY A 167 -16.38 -4.08 14.51
CA GLY A 167 -17.66 -3.45 14.21
C GLY A 167 -18.28 -4.02 12.94
N VAL A 168 -17.49 -4.16 11.85
CA VAL A 168 -17.93 -4.78 10.58
C VAL A 168 -18.32 -6.25 10.78
N MET A 169 -17.59 -7.01 11.60
CA MET A 169 -17.97 -8.39 11.92
C MET A 169 -19.34 -8.49 12.59
N LYS A 170 -19.67 -7.54 13.48
CA LYS A 170 -20.92 -7.53 14.24
C LYS A 170 -22.11 -6.91 13.47
N ARG A 171 -21.88 -5.78 12.79
CA ARG A 171 -22.90 -4.97 12.09
C ARG A 171 -22.35 -4.46 10.76
N PRO A 172 -22.13 -5.33 9.76
CA PRO A 172 -21.40 -4.97 8.54
C PRO A 172 -22.02 -3.78 7.81
N ALA A 173 -23.32 -3.81 7.56
CA ALA A 173 -23.99 -2.73 6.83
C ALA A 173 -23.88 -1.37 7.56
N ALA A 174 -24.16 -1.34 8.86
CA ALA A 174 -24.15 -0.09 9.62
C ALA A 174 -22.74 0.56 9.65
N VAL A 175 -21.70 -0.23 9.90
CA VAL A 175 -20.33 0.32 9.99
C VAL A 175 -19.81 0.73 8.61
N LEU A 176 -20.08 -0.05 7.55
CA LEU A 176 -19.67 0.31 6.20
C LEU A 176 -20.42 1.55 5.72
N CYS A 177 -21.76 1.64 5.94
CA CYS A 177 -22.51 2.86 5.62
C CYS A 177 -21.98 4.08 6.38
N LEU A 178 -21.60 3.93 7.65
CA LEU A 178 -20.99 5.02 8.42
C LEU A 178 -19.65 5.48 7.80
N LEU A 179 -18.77 4.55 7.40
CA LEU A 179 -17.50 4.90 6.73
C LEU A 179 -17.77 5.66 5.43
N PHE A 180 -18.72 5.22 4.61
CA PHE A 180 -19.10 5.92 3.39
C PHE A 180 -19.70 7.30 3.71
N ALA A 181 -20.61 7.39 4.65
CA ALA A 181 -21.27 8.66 5.02
C ALA A 181 -20.25 9.69 5.52
N VAL A 182 -19.34 9.30 6.41
CA VAL A 182 -18.26 10.18 6.90
C VAL A 182 -17.33 10.60 5.76
N CYS A 183 -16.94 9.68 4.89
CA CYS A 183 -16.06 9.98 3.76
C CYS A 183 -16.73 10.94 2.77
N PHE A 184 -17.93 10.64 2.34
CA PHE A 184 -18.64 11.48 1.36
C PHE A 184 -19.05 12.82 1.95
N GLY A 185 -19.44 12.88 3.23
CA GLY A 185 -19.69 14.15 3.93
C GLY A 185 -18.45 15.03 4.00
N PHE A 186 -17.29 14.46 4.39
CA PHE A 186 -16.03 15.16 4.41
C PHE A 186 -15.62 15.63 3.00
N ARG A 187 -15.75 14.77 2.01
CA ARG A 187 -15.41 15.08 0.61
C ARG A 187 -16.34 16.16 0.02
N ALA A 188 -17.62 16.10 0.34
CA ALA A 188 -18.60 17.13 -0.03
C ALA A 188 -18.22 18.48 0.57
N TRP A 189 -17.89 18.50 1.87
CA TRP A 189 -17.37 19.72 2.51
C TRP A 189 -16.11 20.23 1.83
N CYS A 190 -15.13 19.36 1.50
CA CYS A 190 -13.94 19.78 0.79
C CYS A 190 -14.27 20.42 -0.57
N VAL A 191 -15.04 19.71 -1.42
CA VAL A 191 -15.31 20.12 -2.83
C VAL A 191 -16.14 21.39 -2.94
N TRP A 192 -17.09 21.59 -2.02
CA TRP A 192 -18.01 22.74 -2.06
C TRP A 192 -17.64 23.87 -1.09
N GLY A 193 -16.88 23.57 -0.05
CA GLY A 193 -16.53 24.54 1.00
C GLY A 193 -15.11 25.12 0.91
N LEU A 194 -14.23 24.50 0.12
CA LEU A 194 -12.84 24.93 0.03
C LEU A 194 -12.45 25.33 -1.39
N THR A 195 -11.48 26.22 -1.51
CA THR A 195 -10.88 26.67 -2.79
C THR A 195 -9.51 26.02 -3.04
N GLU A 196 -8.92 25.39 -2.02
CA GLU A 196 -7.60 24.75 -2.05
C GLU A 196 -7.67 23.41 -1.30
N TYR A 197 -7.02 22.38 -1.84
CA TYR A 197 -7.22 21.00 -1.38
C TYR A 197 -5.95 20.30 -0.88
N SER A 198 -4.78 20.93 -0.95
CA SER A 198 -3.49 20.28 -0.64
C SER A 198 -3.45 19.65 0.75
N MET A 199 -4.05 20.31 1.74
CA MET A 199 -4.08 19.81 3.11
C MET A 199 -5.15 18.73 3.37
N VAL A 200 -6.18 18.65 2.54
CA VAL A 200 -7.35 17.78 2.80
C VAL A 200 -7.44 16.58 1.86
N VAL A 201 -6.90 16.68 0.64
CA VAL A 201 -7.01 15.61 -0.38
C VAL A 201 -6.43 14.28 0.10
N ASN A 202 -5.39 14.32 0.93
CA ASN A 202 -4.64 13.17 1.42
C ASN A 202 -4.89 12.86 2.91
N GLN A 203 -5.97 13.37 3.52
CA GLN A 203 -6.34 13.00 4.88
C GLN A 203 -7.06 11.64 4.93
N LEU A 204 -6.92 10.90 6.03
CA LEU A 204 -7.54 9.58 6.22
C LEU A 204 -9.04 9.60 5.93
N LEU A 205 -9.75 10.67 6.29
CA LEU A 205 -11.20 10.81 6.06
C LEU A 205 -11.57 10.70 4.58
N ASN A 206 -10.70 11.16 3.68
CA ASN A 206 -10.87 11.04 2.23
C ASN A 206 -10.66 9.62 1.67
N PHE A 207 -10.18 8.67 2.49
CA PHE A 207 -9.91 7.30 2.09
C PHE A 207 -10.81 6.27 2.78
N LEU A 208 -11.76 6.69 3.62
CA LEU A 208 -12.61 5.75 4.36
C LEU A 208 -13.48 4.89 3.42
N ASP A 209 -13.91 5.42 2.28
CA ASP A 209 -14.60 4.66 1.24
C ASP A 209 -13.69 3.60 0.61
N VAL A 210 -12.42 3.93 0.35
CA VAL A 210 -11.42 2.99 -0.17
C VAL A 210 -11.16 1.86 0.83
N TYR A 211 -11.08 2.18 2.13
CA TYR A 211 -10.99 1.18 3.19
C TYR A 211 -12.24 0.30 3.26
N ALA A 212 -13.44 0.89 3.18
CA ALA A 212 -14.71 0.16 3.20
C ALA A 212 -14.83 -0.80 2.00
N VAL A 213 -14.49 -0.32 0.79
CA VAL A 213 -14.46 -1.13 -0.44
C VAL A 213 -13.44 -2.26 -0.34
N GLY A 214 -12.25 -2.01 0.24
CA GLY A 214 -11.24 -3.05 0.48
C GLY A 214 -11.72 -4.14 1.45
N MET A 215 -12.49 -3.78 2.50
CA MET A 215 -13.12 -4.75 3.40
C MET A 215 -14.21 -5.56 2.68
N LEU A 216 -15.07 -4.92 1.87
CA LEU A 216 -16.04 -5.59 1.03
C LEU A 216 -15.39 -6.56 0.05
N ALA A 217 -14.29 -6.14 -0.59
CA ALA A 217 -13.52 -6.97 -1.49
C ALA A 217 -12.96 -8.23 -0.78
N ALA A 218 -12.48 -8.09 0.47
CA ALA A 218 -12.00 -9.23 1.25
C ALA A 218 -13.13 -10.22 1.57
N MET A 219 -14.32 -9.75 1.92
CA MET A 219 -15.49 -10.62 2.13
C MET A 219 -15.91 -11.33 0.83
N ALA A 220 -15.93 -10.60 -0.29
CA ALA A 220 -16.24 -11.17 -1.60
C ALA A 220 -15.18 -12.23 -1.99
N PHE A 221 -13.90 -11.94 -1.81
CA PHE A 221 -12.80 -12.85 -2.13
C PHE A 221 -12.91 -14.19 -1.38
N VAL A 222 -13.19 -14.14 -0.07
CA VAL A 222 -13.34 -15.36 0.76
C VAL A 222 -14.50 -16.23 0.24
N ARG A 223 -15.62 -15.61 -0.17
CA ARG A 223 -16.76 -16.33 -0.77
C ARG A 223 -16.40 -16.91 -2.13
N LEU A 224 -15.83 -16.12 -3.03
CA LEU A 224 -15.42 -16.55 -4.37
C LEU A 224 -14.44 -17.74 -4.30
N ARG A 225 -13.47 -17.66 -3.38
CA ARG A 225 -12.49 -18.72 -3.18
C ARG A 225 -13.11 -20.04 -2.71
N ALA A 226 -14.08 -19.96 -1.81
CA ALA A 226 -14.82 -21.15 -1.35
C ALA A 226 -15.58 -21.81 -2.50
N HIS A 227 -16.20 -21.03 -3.40
CA HIS A 227 -16.88 -21.54 -4.58
C HIS A 227 -15.90 -22.12 -5.62
N ALA A 228 -14.77 -21.44 -5.87
CA ALA A 228 -13.75 -21.94 -6.81
C ALA A 228 -13.14 -23.27 -6.35
N GLY A 229 -12.93 -23.46 -5.06
CA GLY A 229 -12.46 -24.75 -4.49
C GLY A 229 -13.40 -25.90 -4.78
N LYS A 230 -14.71 -25.70 -4.70
CA LYS A 230 -15.72 -26.70 -5.05
C LYS A 230 -15.77 -27.00 -6.55
N ALA A 231 -15.59 -26.00 -7.40
CA ALA A 231 -15.61 -26.16 -8.87
C ALA A 231 -14.36 -26.87 -9.41
N SER A 232 -13.25 -26.89 -8.68
CA SER A 232 -11.98 -27.48 -9.13
C SER A 232 -12.02 -29.02 -9.28
N ALA A 233 -13.01 -29.70 -8.70
CA ALA A 233 -13.24 -31.14 -8.83
C ALA A 233 -13.95 -31.53 -10.16
N GLY A 234 -14.31 -30.56 -11.02
CA GLY A 234 -15.06 -30.79 -12.25
C GLY A 234 -14.20 -31.02 -13.51
N SER A 235 -14.88 -31.18 -14.67
CA SER A 235 -14.24 -31.31 -15.98
C SER A 235 -13.33 -30.08 -16.31
N LEU A 236 -12.38 -30.25 -17.23
CA LEU A 236 -11.45 -29.23 -17.69
C LEU A 236 -12.19 -27.92 -18.08
N ARG A 237 -13.32 -28.04 -18.80
CA ARG A 237 -14.15 -26.88 -19.19
C ARG A 237 -14.70 -26.13 -17.97
N LYS A 238 -15.17 -26.84 -16.92
CA LYS A 238 -15.66 -26.24 -15.67
C LYS A 238 -14.57 -25.50 -14.90
N ARG A 239 -13.30 -25.85 -15.10
CA ARG A 239 -12.14 -25.20 -14.49
C ARG A 239 -11.64 -23.99 -15.31
N LEU A 240 -11.56 -24.12 -16.66
CA LEU A 240 -10.98 -23.08 -17.52
C LEU A 240 -11.93 -21.93 -17.78
N LEU A 241 -13.24 -22.16 -17.89
CA LEU A 241 -14.19 -21.08 -18.19
C LEU A 241 -14.22 -19.97 -17.12
N PRO A 242 -14.28 -20.26 -15.80
CA PRO A 242 -14.18 -19.20 -14.80
C PRO A 242 -12.84 -18.46 -14.81
N GLN A 243 -11.73 -19.16 -15.09
CA GLN A 243 -10.41 -18.52 -15.20
C GLN A 243 -10.30 -17.62 -16.42
N ALA A 244 -10.85 -18.03 -17.56
CA ALA A 244 -10.92 -17.20 -18.77
C ALA A 244 -11.79 -15.96 -18.51
N LEU A 245 -12.95 -16.12 -17.89
CA LEU A 245 -13.82 -15.02 -17.52
C LEU A 245 -13.11 -14.03 -16.57
N ALA A 246 -12.44 -14.53 -15.53
CA ALA A 246 -11.67 -13.70 -14.62
C ALA A 246 -10.55 -12.93 -15.33
N THR A 247 -9.90 -13.57 -16.32
CA THR A 247 -8.86 -12.90 -17.14
C THR A 247 -9.45 -11.81 -18.01
N VAL A 248 -10.57 -12.08 -18.67
CA VAL A 248 -11.27 -11.07 -19.50
C VAL A 248 -11.71 -9.90 -18.63
N LEU A 249 -12.32 -10.17 -17.47
CA LEU A 249 -12.72 -9.11 -16.53
C LEU A 249 -11.52 -8.31 -16.03
N PHE A 250 -10.40 -8.97 -15.71
CA PHE A 250 -9.16 -8.27 -15.35
C PHE A 250 -8.73 -7.29 -16.44
N LEU A 251 -8.67 -7.75 -17.69
CA LEU A 251 -8.25 -6.93 -18.83
C LEU A 251 -9.23 -5.78 -19.10
N LEU A 252 -10.54 -6.02 -19.01
CA LEU A 252 -11.57 -4.98 -19.18
C LEU A 252 -11.48 -3.92 -18.08
N VAL A 253 -11.33 -4.33 -16.82
CA VAL A 253 -11.17 -3.40 -15.70
C VAL A 253 -9.85 -2.63 -15.80
N PHE A 254 -8.76 -3.30 -16.21
CA PHE A 254 -7.48 -2.63 -16.44
C PHE A 254 -7.58 -1.61 -17.58
N TRP A 255 -8.25 -1.95 -18.66
CA TRP A 255 -8.52 -1.02 -19.76
C TRP A 255 -9.37 0.17 -19.29
N ALA A 256 -10.43 -0.07 -18.52
CA ALA A 256 -11.26 0.99 -17.94
C ALA A 256 -10.43 1.93 -17.04
N LEU A 257 -9.56 1.37 -16.20
CA LEU A 257 -8.62 2.14 -15.38
C LEU A 257 -7.72 3.02 -16.26
N LEU A 258 -7.14 2.47 -17.34
CA LEU A 258 -6.31 3.26 -18.26
C LEU A 258 -7.10 4.40 -18.93
N ARG A 259 -8.37 4.18 -19.27
CA ARG A 259 -9.27 5.25 -19.78
C ARG A 259 -9.50 6.35 -18.77
N MET A 260 -9.75 5.97 -17.50
CA MET A 260 -9.91 6.92 -16.42
C MET A 260 -8.63 7.72 -16.11
N LEU A 261 -7.45 7.06 -16.18
CA LEU A 261 -6.16 7.75 -16.04
C LEU A 261 -5.92 8.76 -17.17
N ARG A 262 -6.28 8.43 -18.41
CA ARG A 262 -6.24 9.40 -19.51
C ARG A 262 -7.15 10.60 -19.28
N PHE A 263 -8.36 10.35 -18.79
CA PHE A 263 -9.28 11.44 -18.42
C PHE A 263 -8.68 12.30 -17.31
N GLN A 264 -8.12 11.70 -16.26
CA GLN A 264 -7.47 12.41 -15.17
C GLN A 264 -6.29 13.27 -15.66
N ALA A 265 -5.49 12.77 -16.61
CA ALA A 265 -4.34 13.45 -17.19
C ALA A 265 -4.70 14.65 -18.08
N THR A 266 -5.95 14.87 -18.44
CA THR A 266 -6.38 16.04 -19.23
C THR A 266 -6.35 17.33 -18.43
N SER A 267 -6.48 17.27 -17.10
CA SER A 267 -6.40 18.45 -16.25
C SER A 267 -4.96 18.94 -16.14
N LYS A 268 -4.78 20.24 -16.27
CA LYS A 268 -3.47 20.92 -16.16
C LYS A 268 -3.35 21.75 -14.89
N ASP A 269 -4.48 22.18 -14.36
CA ASP A 269 -4.55 22.95 -13.12
C ASP A 269 -4.47 22.04 -11.89
N TYR A 270 -3.61 22.41 -10.93
CA TYR A 270 -3.32 21.60 -9.75
C TYR A 270 -4.54 21.44 -8.83
N VAL A 271 -5.33 22.49 -8.66
CA VAL A 271 -6.55 22.48 -7.85
C VAL A 271 -7.60 21.55 -8.48
N GLU A 272 -7.76 21.63 -9.82
CA GLU A 272 -8.68 20.76 -10.55
C GLU A 272 -8.22 19.29 -10.52
N ILE A 273 -6.91 19.03 -10.60
CA ILE A 273 -6.36 17.67 -10.44
C ILE A 273 -6.79 17.07 -9.11
N GLN A 274 -6.61 17.80 -8.01
CA GLN A 274 -6.95 17.34 -6.66
C GLN A 274 -8.46 17.19 -6.48
N ARG A 275 -9.25 18.11 -7.02
CA ARG A 275 -10.72 18.06 -7.02
C ARG A 275 -11.22 16.80 -7.74
N ARG A 276 -10.74 16.56 -8.96
CA ARG A 276 -11.07 15.34 -9.73
C ARG A 276 -10.63 14.07 -9.01
N GLN A 277 -9.44 14.06 -8.40
CA GLN A 277 -8.97 12.93 -7.61
C GLN A 277 -9.94 12.57 -6.48
N MET A 278 -10.45 13.56 -5.74
CA MET A 278 -11.43 13.32 -4.68
C MET A 278 -12.78 12.79 -5.24
N ILE A 279 -13.29 13.41 -6.31
CA ILE A 279 -14.59 13.05 -6.89
C ILE A 279 -14.56 11.63 -7.50
N PHE A 280 -13.50 11.27 -8.23
CA PHE A 280 -13.41 10.00 -8.94
C PHE A 280 -12.74 8.88 -8.13
N ARG A 281 -12.26 9.15 -6.91
CA ARG A 281 -11.65 8.13 -6.03
C ARG A 281 -12.51 6.89 -5.84
N PRO A 282 -13.86 6.96 -5.65
CA PRO A 282 -14.70 5.77 -5.56
C PRO A 282 -14.66 4.90 -6.83
N VAL A 283 -14.60 5.53 -8.01
CA VAL A 283 -14.52 4.81 -9.29
C VAL A 283 -13.17 4.12 -9.43
N PHE A 284 -12.07 4.80 -9.05
CA PHE A 284 -10.75 4.18 -9.01
C PHE A 284 -10.70 3.01 -8.01
N ALA A 285 -11.30 3.17 -6.83
CA ALA A 285 -11.40 2.09 -5.84
C ALA A 285 -12.14 0.86 -6.40
N LEU A 286 -13.21 1.04 -7.17
CA LEU A 286 -13.91 -0.06 -7.84
C LEU A 286 -13.04 -0.73 -8.91
N CYS A 287 -12.30 0.03 -9.72
CA CYS A 287 -11.34 -0.52 -10.68
C CYS A 287 -10.26 -1.36 -9.98
N PHE A 288 -9.62 -0.82 -8.93
CA PHE A 288 -8.62 -1.57 -8.17
C PHE A 288 -9.21 -2.81 -7.49
N THR A 289 -10.46 -2.74 -7.00
CA THR A 289 -11.18 -3.91 -6.48
C THR A 289 -11.34 -4.99 -7.54
N GLY A 290 -11.74 -4.61 -8.74
CA GLY A 290 -11.86 -5.54 -9.87
C GLY A 290 -10.53 -6.25 -10.16
N LEU A 291 -9.41 -5.51 -10.19
CA LEU A 291 -8.07 -6.10 -10.38
C LEU A 291 -7.69 -7.05 -9.23
N VAL A 292 -7.91 -6.64 -7.98
CA VAL A 292 -7.59 -7.45 -6.78
C VAL A 292 -8.41 -8.73 -6.74
N LEU A 293 -9.69 -8.68 -7.09
CA LEU A 293 -10.58 -9.85 -7.05
C LEU A 293 -10.36 -10.79 -8.22
N THR A 294 -10.01 -10.30 -9.41
CA THR A 294 -9.88 -11.14 -10.60
C THR A 294 -8.50 -11.77 -10.78
N ALA A 295 -7.43 -11.07 -10.38
CA ALA A 295 -6.05 -11.54 -10.56
C ALA A 295 -5.78 -12.96 -10.01
N PRO A 296 -6.21 -13.34 -8.78
CA PRO A 296 -5.94 -14.66 -8.22
C PRO A 296 -6.71 -15.81 -8.92
N PHE A 297 -7.79 -15.47 -9.65
CA PHE A 297 -8.64 -16.43 -10.35
C PHE A 297 -8.42 -16.47 -11.85
N ALA A 298 -7.49 -15.65 -12.38
CA ALA A 298 -7.19 -15.56 -13.80
C ALA A 298 -6.48 -16.82 -14.34
N LEU A 299 -6.33 -16.89 -15.66
CA LEU A 299 -5.54 -17.92 -16.32
C LEU A 299 -4.08 -17.91 -15.86
N LEU A 300 -3.45 -19.07 -15.89
CA LEU A 300 -2.09 -19.28 -15.39
C LEU A 300 -1.03 -18.27 -15.92
N PRO A 301 -1.04 -17.87 -17.21
CA PRO A 301 -0.05 -16.89 -17.70
C PRO A 301 -0.13 -15.56 -16.94
N LEU A 302 -1.33 -15.00 -16.75
CA LEU A 302 -1.52 -13.74 -16.02
C LEU A 302 -1.13 -13.90 -14.54
N ARG A 303 -1.52 -15.01 -13.91
CA ARG A 303 -1.15 -15.32 -12.54
C ARG A 303 0.36 -15.43 -12.36
N LYS A 304 1.07 -16.10 -13.29
CA LYS A 304 2.54 -16.19 -13.29
C LYS A 304 3.21 -14.83 -13.54
N LEU A 305 2.64 -13.98 -14.40
CA LEU A 305 3.13 -12.63 -14.62
C LEU A 305 3.09 -11.80 -13.34
N LEU A 306 2.00 -11.88 -12.58
CA LEU A 306 1.81 -11.13 -11.34
C LEU A 306 2.47 -11.80 -10.13
N GLY A 307 2.50 -13.14 -10.06
CA GLY A 307 2.94 -13.92 -8.89
C GLY A 307 4.20 -14.74 -9.15
N ASN A 308 5.34 -14.11 -9.41
CA ASN A 308 6.63 -14.74 -9.66
C ASN A 308 7.71 -14.36 -8.63
N PRO A 309 8.91 -14.97 -8.66
CA PRO A 309 9.98 -14.64 -7.71
C PRO A 309 10.42 -13.18 -7.74
N VAL A 310 10.42 -12.52 -8.91
CA VAL A 310 10.80 -11.11 -9.05
C VAL A 310 9.78 -10.21 -8.38
N THR A 311 8.50 -10.38 -8.67
CA THR A 311 7.43 -9.60 -8.02
C THR A 311 7.38 -9.84 -6.52
N ARG A 312 7.70 -11.06 -6.07
CA ARG A 312 7.85 -11.37 -4.64
C ARG A 312 9.00 -10.61 -3.99
N PHE A 313 10.14 -10.57 -4.64
CA PHE A 313 11.32 -9.83 -4.17
C PHE A 313 11.03 -8.33 -4.09
N LEU A 314 10.55 -7.75 -5.19
CA LEU A 314 10.21 -6.32 -5.29
C LEU A 314 9.09 -5.94 -4.30
N GLY A 315 8.06 -6.77 -4.13
CA GLY A 315 7.02 -6.59 -3.13
C GLY A 315 7.55 -6.64 -1.69
N GLY A 316 8.65 -7.39 -1.46
CA GLY A 316 9.32 -7.47 -0.16
C GLY A 316 10.08 -6.21 0.24
N ILE A 317 10.58 -5.43 -0.72
CA ILE A 317 11.33 -4.18 -0.49
C ILE A 317 10.49 -2.93 -0.76
N SER A 318 9.28 -3.09 -1.27
CA SER A 318 8.44 -2.01 -1.82
C SER A 318 8.11 -0.89 -0.84
N MET A 319 8.01 -1.19 0.46
CA MET A 319 7.75 -0.17 1.48
C MET A 319 8.94 0.78 1.62
N ASN A 320 10.15 0.25 1.78
CA ASN A 320 11.35 1.09 1.90
C ASN A 320 11.65 1.82 0.59
N TYR A 321 11.40 1.18 -0.56
CA TYR A 321 11.47 1.83 -1.87
C TYR A 321 10.55 3.04 -1.94
N TYR A 322 9.29 2.88 -1.53
CA TYR A 322 8.31 3.96 -1.50
C TYR A 322 8.72 5.10 -0.55
N LEU A 323 9.30 4.80 0.59
CA LEU A 323 9.73 5.82 1.55
C LEU A 323 10.95 6.64 1.08
N ILE A 324 11.85 6.00 0.34
CA ILE A 324 13.16 6.60 -0.04
C ILE A 324 13.08 7.37 -1.35
N HIS A 325 12.28 6.90 -2.34
CA HIS A 325 12.38 7.37 -3.72
C HIS A 325 12.26 8.89 -3.87
N GLN A 326 11.33 9.54 -3.15
CA GLN A 326 11.13 10.98 -3.28
C GLN A 326 12.31 11.77 -2.71
N THR A 327 12.87 11.35 -1.59
CA THR A 327 14.09 11.97 -1.04
C THR A 327 15.23 11.88 -2.04
N ILE A 328 15.43 10.72 -2.68
CA ILE A 328 16.50 10.54 -3.67
C ILE A 328 16.32 11.49 -4.84
N ILE A 329 15.15 11.51 -5.48
CA ILE A 329 14.93 12.33 -6.68
C ILE A 329 15.11 13.81 -6.41
N VAL A 330 14.60 14.31 -5.29
CA VAL A 330 14.75 15.73 -4.92
C VAL A 330 16.24 16.10 -4.72
N HIS A 331 17.00 15.21 -4.06
CA HIS A 331 18.41 15.48 -3.80
C HIS A 331 19.31 15.23 -5.03
N MET A 332 18.95 14.28 -5.91
CA MET A 332 19.60 14.15 -7.21
C MET A 332 19.51 15.45 -8.02
N LYS A 333 18.30 16.04 -8.10
CA LYS A 333 18.11 17.33 -8.81
C LYS A 333 18.95 18.44 -8.15
N ARG A 334 18.93 18.54 -6.83
CA ARG A 334 19.69 19.55 -6.08
C ARG A 334 21.21 19.39 -6.24
N LEU A 335 21.71 18.17 -6.39
CA LEU A 335 23.12 17.86 -6.58
C LEU A 335 23.54 17.86 -8.06
N HIS A 336 22.66 18.24 -8.98
CA HIS A 336 22.88 18.18 -10.44
C HIS A 336 23.35 16.78 -10.89
N LEU A 337 22.67 15.72 -10.41
CA LEU A 337 22.95 14.32 -10.77
C LEU A 337 21.78 13.74 -11.61
N PRO A 338 22.06 13.31 -12.86
CA PRO A 338 23.34 13.41 -13.60
C PRO A 338 23.65 14.87 -13.99
N PRO A 339 24.89 15.18 -14.39
CA PRO A 339 25.26 16.52 -14.88
C PRO A 339 24.38 16.92 -16.07
N SER A 340 24.04 18.19 -16.16
CA SER A 340 23.24 18.80 -17.23
C SER A 340 23.98 19.99 -17.84
N VAL A 341 23.62 20.33 -19.08
CA VAL A 341 24.10 21.53 -19.76
C VAL A 341 23.24 22.74 -19.37
N SER A 342 21.94 22.51 -19.26
CA SER A 342 20.98 23.53 -18.83
C SER A 342 20.86 23.58 -17.29
N ASP A 343 20.62 24.78 -16.74
CA ASP A 343 20.27 24.96 -15.32
C ASP A 343 18.92 24.31 -14.97
N GLU A 344 17.99 24.27 -15.92
CA GLU A 344 16.67 23.64 -15.79
C GLU A 344 16.45 22.59 -16.88
N PRO A 345 17.17 21.44 -16.84
CA PRO A 345 17.22 20.47 -17.94
C PRO A 345 15.86 19.81 -18.21
N HIS A 346 15.00 19.70 -17.19
CA HIS A 346 13.65 19.18 -17.36
C HIS A 346 12.76 20.13 -18.19
N MET A 347 12.88 21.46 -18.00
CA MET A 347 12.15 22.48 -18.76
C MET A 347 12.68 22.59 -20.18
N ALA A 348 14.01 22.50 -20.34
CA ALA A 348 14.67 22.51 -21.63
C ALA A 348 14.40 21.25 -22.48
N GLY A 349 13.81 20.20 -21.89
CA GLY A 349 13.63 18.91 -22.58
C GLY A 349 14.95 18.24 -22.91
N GLU A 350 16.00 18.46 -22.11
CA GLU A 350 17.36 18.02 -22.38
C GLU A 350 17.49 16.50 -22.44
N GLN A 351 17.95 15.99 -23.57
CA GLN A 351 18.31 14.59 -23.75
C GLN A 351 19.82 14.46 -23.99
N PRO A 352 20.45 13.42 -23.44
CA PRO A 352 19.87 12.25 -22.76
C PRO A 352 19.61 12.44 -21.25
N TRP A 353 19.71 13.67 -20.71
CA TRP A 353 19.60 13.94 -19.28
C TRP A 353 18.30 13.38 -18.68
N GLN A 354 17.13 13.68 -19.27
CA GLN A 354 15.83 13.21 -18.75
C GLN A 354 15.79 11.69 -18.60
N THR A 355 16.34 10.96 -19.59
CA THR A 355 16.41 9.51 -19.56
C THR A 355 17.39 9.00 -18.50
N HIS A 356 18.59 9.56 -18.43
CA HIS A 356 19.61 9.17 -17.46
C HIS A 356 19.12 9.47 -16.04
N TYR A 357 18.54 10.64 -15.81
CA TYR A 357 17.94 11.00 -14.51
C TYR A 357 16.88 9.97 -14.08
N THR A 358 15.96 9.61 -14.98
CA THR A 358 14.89 8.65 -14.70
C THR A 358 15.44 7.28 -14.33
N LEU A 359 16.39 6.76 -15.11
CA LEU A 359 17.00 5.45 -14.86
C LEU A 359 17.82 5.44 -13.56
N LEU A 360 18.61 6.50 -13.33
CA LEU A 360 19.42 6.63 -12.11
C LEU A 360 18.53 6.74 -10.86
N ALA A 361 17.44 7.51 -10.94
CA ALA A 361 16.47 7.64 -9.85
C ALA A 361 15.84 6.30 -9.47
N PHE A 362 15.40 5.50 -10.45
CA PHE A 362 14.91 4.15 -10.21
C PHE A 362 15.99 3.25 -9.60
N GLY A 363 17.20 3.26 -10.17
CA GLY A 363 18.31 2.40 -9.74
C GLY A 363 18.77 2.70 -8.31
N LEU A 364 19.00 3.98 -7.98
CA LEU A 364 19.40 4.40 -6.64
C LEU A 364 18.32 4.13 -5.60
N SER A 365 17.05 4.41 -5.94
CA SER A 365 15.92 4.12 -5.05
C SER A 365 15.81 2.62 -4.75
N LEU A 366 15.99 1.78 -5.77
CA LEU A 366 15.97 0.34 -5.63
C LEU A 366 17.14 -0.17 -4.77
N LEU A 367 18.36 0.30 -5.04
CA LEU A 367 19.55 -0.07 -4.29
C LEU A 367 19.43 0.27 -2.81
N LEU A 368 19.04 1.51 -2.48
CA LEU A 368 18.88 1.93 -1.10
C LEU A 368 17.71 1.23 -0.41
N ALA A 369 16.63 0.93 -1.11
CA ALA A 369 15.53 0.13 -0.58
C ALA A 369 15.99 -1.30 -0.22
N ILE A 370 16.81 -1.93 -1.04
CA ILE A 370 17.44 -3.23 -0.75
C ILE A 370 18.29 -3.12 0.51
N LEU A 371 19.21 -2.13 0.55
CA LEU A 371 20.09 -1.92 1.68
C LEU A 371 19.30 -1.74 2.99
N VAL A 372 18.33 -0.84 3.03
CA VAL A 372 17.53 -0.60 4.24
C VAL A 372 16.71 -1.84 4.62
N THR A 373 16.14 -2.54 3.65
CA THR A 373 15.34 -3.74 3.94
C THR A 373 16.20 -4.85 4.57
N TYR A 374 17.39 -5.10 4.03
CA TYR A 374 18.21 -6.23 4.47
C TYR A 374 19.13 -5.89 5.62
N ALA A 375 19.65 -4.66 5.70
CA ALA A 375 20.56 -4.24 6.75
C ALA A 375 19.88 -3.67 8.00
N VAL A 376 18.63 -3.15 7.87
CA VAL A 376 17.92 -2.50 8.98
C VAL A 376 16.61 -3.20 9.30
N GLU A 377 15.64 -3.22 8.38
CA GLU A 377 14.27 -3.70 8.66
C GLU A 377 14.27 -5.18 9.09
N LYS A 378 14.85 -6.07 8.30
CA LYS A 378 14.86 -7.51 8.61
C LYS A 378 15.61 -7.87 9.88
N PRO A 379 16.81 -7.34 10.16
CA PRO A 379 17.51 -7.56 11.43
C PRO A 379 16.69 -7.06 12.63
N ALA A 380 16.19 -5.82 12.57
CA ALA A 380 15.36 -5.25 13.63
C ALA A 380 14.09 -6.07 13.89
N ALA A 381 13.41 -6.51 12.82
CA ALA A 381 12.24 -7.37 12.93
C ALA A 381 12.57 -8.70 13.63
N ARG A 382 13.74 -9.32 13.34
CA ARG A 382 14.20 -10.55 14.01
C ARG A 382 14.48 -10.31 15.50
N LEU A 383 15.07 -9.18 15.86
CA LEU A 383 15.33 -8.81 17.25
C LEU A 383 14.03 -8.63 18.03
N LEU A 384 13.06 -7.92 17.45
CA LEU A 384 11.74 -7.73 18.03
C LEU A 384 11.00 -9.07 18.20
N ASP A 385 11.12 -10.01 17.26
CA ASP A 385 10.55 -11.36 17.36
C ASP A 385 11.18 -12.15 18.53
N ARG A 386 12.50 -12.09 18.69
CA ARG A 386 13.21 -12.75 19.80
C ARG A 386 12.77 -12.18 21.14
N TRP A 387 12.68 -10.85 21.24
CA TRP A 387 12.22 -10.17 22.45
C TRP A 387 10.77 -10.54 22.79
N ALA A 388 9.86 -10.57 21.81
CA ALA A 388 8.47 -10.94 22.03
C ALA A 388 8.32 -12.40 22.45
N LYS A 389 9.14 -13.31 21.93
CA LYS A 389 9.16 -14.73 22.37
C LYS A 389 9.61 -14.89 23.82
N LYS A 390 10.62 -14.15 24.27
CA LYS A 390 11.11 -14.21 25.65
C LYS A 390 10.06 -13.73 26.67
N ARG A 391 9.13 -12.85 26.26
CA ARG A 391 8.07 -12.30 27.13
C ARG A 391 6.76 -13.08 27.10
N ARG A 392 6.64 -14.14 26.30
CA ARG A 392 5.49 -15.04 26.36
C ARG A 392 5.67 -15.94 27.58
N PRO A 393 4.70 -16.01 28.52
CA PRO A 393 4.73 -17.02 29.57
C PRO A 393 4.79 -18.41 28.90
N PRO A 394 5.48 -19.40 29.52
CA PRO A 394 5.44 -20.75 29.04
C PRO A 394 3.98 -21.15 28.87
N ALA A 395 3.66 -21.82 27.75
CA ALA A 395 2.32 -22.37 27.56
C ALA A 395 1.99 -23.21 28.77
N ALA A 396 0.89 -22.88 29.48
CA ALA A 396 0.42 -23.70 30.57
C ALA A 396 0.36 -25.15 30.04
N ALA A 397 1.08 -26.07 30.70
CA ALA A 397 1.04 -27.46 30.38
C ALA A 397 -0.44 -27.86 30.40
N VAL A 398 -0.96 -28.34 29.26
CA VAL A 398 -2.28 -28.93 29.23
C VAL A 398 -2.22 -30.07 30.25
N PRO A 399 -3.04 -30.05 31.31
CA PRO A 399 -3.06 -31.18 32.23
C PRO A 399 -3.30 -32.42 31.41
N SER A 400 -2.40 -33.40 31.48
CA SER A 400 -2.65 -34.72 30.94
C SER A 400 -3.93 -35.20 31.60
N GLY A 401 -5.02 -35.23 30.83
CA GLY A 401 -6.30 -35.75 31.33
C GLY A 401 -6.08 -37.15 31.92
N PRO A 402 -6.94 -37.56 32.86
CA PRO A 402 -6.82 -38.87 33.51
C PRO A 402 -6.72 -39.93 32.40
N VAL A 403 -5.66 -40.75 32.46
CA VAL A 403 -5.51 -41.94 31.65
C VAL A 403 -6.60 -42.89 32.14
N PHE A 404 -7.69 -43.02 31.40
CA PHE A 404 -8.67 -44.07 31.66
C PHE A 404 -8.00 -45.43 31.33
N PRO A 405 -8.00 -46.40 32.26
CA PRO A 405 -7.50 -47.71 31.95
C PRO A 405 -8.35 -48.32 30.82
N GLY A 406 -7.68 -48.87 29.83
CA GLY A 406 -8.34 -49.57 28.74
C GLY A 406 -9.18 -50.76 29.26
N PRO A 407 -10.20 -51.20 28.48
CA PRO A 407 -11.03 -52.33 28.91
C PRO A 407 -10.17 -53.58 29.06
N GLU A 408 -10.25 -54.19 30.26
CA GLU A 408 -9.68 -55.53 30.52
C GLU A 408 -10.20 -56.52 29.48
N GLU A 409 -9.28 -57.25 28.81
CA GLU A 409 -9.63 -58.35 27.94
C GLU A 409 -10.29 -59.49 28.79
N ALA A 410 -11.56 -59.77 28.48
CA ALA A 410 -12.27 -60.91 29.07
C ALA A 410 -11.62 -62.23 28.60
N PRO A 411 -11.44 -63.22 29.45
CA PRO A 411 -10.90 -64.52 29.07
C PRO A 411 -11.84 -65.19 28.08
N ARG A 412 -11.29 -65.72 27.00
CA ARG A 412 -12.02 -66.56 26.02
C ARG A 412 -12.24 -67.93 26.62
N PRO A 413 -13.38 -68.55 26.30
CA PRO A 413 -13.72 -69.91 26.79
C PRO A 413 -12.89 -71.05 26.15
#